data_2bb4625fd3e7adab10a5bcf5d4c3c162
#
_entry.id   2bb4625fd3e7adab10a5bcf5d4c3c162
#
_cell.length_a   1.000
_cell.length_b   1.000
_cell.length_c   1.000
_cell.angle_alpha   90.00
_cell.angle_beta   90.00
_cell.angle_gamma   90.00
#
_symmetry.space_group_name_H-M   'P 1'
#
loop_
_entity.id
_entity.type
_entity.pdbx_description
1 polymer ?
#
loop_
_entity_poly.entity_id
_entity_poly.type
_entity_poly.pdbx_seq_one_letter_code
_entity_poly.pdbx_strand_id
1 'polypeptide(L)'
;MCGIVGFVGKQSAAPILLKGLQQLEYRGYDSAGIAVMDSWMIRVEKVSGRIARLCEKTENGAAVPGSTGIGHTRWATHGAPTDINAHPHLSNDGRFAIVHNGIIENYLALREELIADGYVFQSETDTETIVHLLEMYYDGDIKTAVMKTAARLEGSYALGILCADAPDTLYAVRQASPLILGIGVGENYFASDVTALVAHTKNVIYLEDGEIAMLTPKSIQVFDCTGKLIQKPISRVTWSVEAAEKGGYEHFMLKEIMEQPAAVKAALAPRLHEGGIRLDDFELTEETLRSVNKIIITACGSAYYAGCSGRYAIEKLCHIPVQVELASELRYGEPMVDEHTLVLVISQSGETADTIAALKECRRRGATIIGIVNVVGSTIAKLADHTLYTWAGPEIAVATTKGYTTQLAVLYLFALYAAEKLGRLQKAQYTALVYSLKMLPKRLQETIDMNYQIPALAGRYASQSLFFIGRNTDYAVALEGALKMKEISYLHAESYAAGELKHGTIALIDEGQPVIAVCCNEALCDKTLSNIVEVKARGAKVLALAFRGNRKIVSQADDVIFIPRIETVFSAALAVVPLQLLAYYAAKEKGCDIDKPKNLAKSVTVE
;
A
#
# COMPACT_ATOMS: atom_id res chain seq x y z
N MET A 1 8.87 -2.04 5.55
CA MET A 1 9.17 -2.96 4.42
C MET A 1 10.47 -2.54 3.75
N CYS A 2 11.27 -3.48 3.25
CA CYS A 2 12.56 -3.23 2.64
C CYS A 2 12.47 -3.12 1.11
N GLY A 3 13.49 -2.55 0.45
CA GLY A 3 13.63 -2.51 -0.99
C GLY A 3 14.81 -3.35 -1.47
N ILE A 4 14.57 -4.21 -2.47
CA ILE A 4 15.62 -5.03 -3.11
C ILE A 4 15.76 -4.60 -4.56
N VAL A 5 17.00 -4.53 -5.05
CA VAL A 5 17.36 -4.37 -6.47
C VAL A 5 18.54 -5.28 -6.79
N GLY A 6 18.48 -5.98 -7.92
CA GLY A 6 19.59 -6.73 -8.49
C GLY A 6 19.80 -6.37 -9.96
N PHE A 7 21.04 -6.37 -10.40
CA PHE A 7 21.44 -6.06 -11.78
C PHE A 7 22.57 -6.98 -12.24
N VAL A 8 22.43 -7.52 -13.43
CA VAL A 8 23.49 -8.25 -14.15
C VAL A 8 23.50 -7.81 -15.61
N GLY A 9 24.65 -7.32 -16.09
CA GLY A 9 24.75 -6.77 -17.44
C GLY A 9 26.18 -6.43 -17.83
N LYS A 10 26.32 -5.42 -18.71
CA LYS A 10 27.62 -4.91 -19.14
C LYS A 10 27.96 -3.53 -18.55
N GLN A 11 26.95 -2.83 -18.04
CA GLN A 11 27.11 -1.51 -17.45
C GLN A 11 27.63 -1.65 -16.00
N SER A 12 28.13 -0.54 -15.42
CA SER A 12 28.44 -0.49 -14.00
C SER A 12 27.20 -0.74 -13.16
N ALA A 13 27.24 -1.73 -12.27
CA ALA A 13 26.11 -2.14 -11.45
C ALA A 13 25.75 -1.10 -10.38
N ALA A 14 26.76 -0.54 -9.69
CA ALA A 14 26.52 0.31 -8.53
C ALA A 14 25.62 1.54 -8.82
N PRO A 15 25.80 2.34 -9.89
CA PRO A 15 24.91 3.44 -10.21
C PRO A 15 23.45 3.00 -10.47
N ILE A 16 23.27 1.84 -11.13
CA ILE A 16 21.95 1.28 -11.43
C ILE A 16 21.25 0.84 -10.13
N LEU A 17 21.99 0.13 -9.27
CA LEU A 17 21.47 -0.30 -7.96
C LEU A 17 21.08 0.90 -7.09
N LEU A 18 21.94 1.92 -6.98
CA LEU A 18 21.67 3.12 -6.21
C LEU A 18 20.42 3.86 -6.71
N LYS A 19 20.28 4.02 -8.04
CA LYS A 19 19.11 4.64 -8.66
C LYS A 19 17.84 3.85 -8.38
N GLY A 20 17.88 2.52 -8.51
CA GLY A 20 16.75 1.65 -8.19
C GLY A 20 16.38 1.71 -6.71
N LEU A 21 17.36 1.72 -5.79
CA LEU A 21 17.15 1.85 -4.37
C LEU A 21 16.55 3.22 -3.97
N GLN A 22 16.94 4.30 -4.66
CA GLN A 22 16.31 5.62 -4.47
C GLN A 22 14.81 5.59 -4.79
N GLN A 23 14.42 4.84 -5.83
CA GLN A 23 13.01 4.64 -6.18
C GLN A 23 12.26 3.77 -5.16
N LEU A 24 12.97 2.95 -4.36
CA LEU A 24 12.40 2.08 -3.33
C LEU A 24 12.54 2.63 -1.90
N GLU A 25 13.14 3.81 -1.71
CA GLU A 25 13.39 4.36 -0.36
C GLU A 25 12.11 4.60 0.45
N TYR A 26 10.96 4.78 -0.22
CA TYR A 26 9.66 4.85 0.46
C TYR A 26 9.26 3.54 1.17
N ARG A 27 9.93 2.42 0.86
CA ARG A 27 9.72 1.13 1.50
C ARG A 27 10.58 0.93 2.75
N GLY A 28 11.78 1.51 2.80
CA GLY A 28 12.69 1.39 3.94
C GLY A 28 13.81 2.42 3.81
N TYR A 29 14.18 3.05 4.92
CA TYR A 29 15.13 4.16 4.96
C TYR A 29 16.02 4.16 6.21
N ASP A 30 16.02 3.07 7.00
CA ASP A 30 16.79 2.96 8.24
C ASP A 30 18.26 2.63 7.98
N SER A 31 18.54 1.89 6.90
CA SER A 31 19.89 1.64 6.39
C SER A 31 19.84 1.26 4.92
N ALA A 32 20.97 1.39 4.23
CA ALA A 32 21.11 1.01 2.82
C ALA A 32 22.48 0.39 2.55
N GLY A 33 22.55 -0.49 1.54
CA GLY A 33 23.82 -1.06 1.10
C GLY A 33 23.73 -1.74 -0.25
N ILE A 34 24.90 -1.93 -0.84
CA ILE A 34 25.08 -2.65 -2.11
C ILE A 34 26.23 -3.66 -1.97
N ALA A 35 26.11 -4.77 -2.69
CA ALA A 35 27.21 -5.69 -2.94
C ALA A 35 27.41 -5.80 -4.46
N VAL A 36 28.63 -5.64 -4.91
CA VAL A 36 28.99 -5.66 -6.34
C VAL A 36 30.16 -6.62 -6.55
N MET A 37 30.09 -7.38 -7.62
CA MET A 37 31.17 -8.28 -8.05
C MET A 37 32.29 -7.45 -8.68
N ASP A 38 33.41 -7.37 -7.99
CA ASP A 38 34.67 -6.76 -8.49
C ASP A 38 35.66 -7.86 -8.79
N SER A 39 35.79 -8.19 -10.07
CA SER A 39 36.64 -9.29 -10.55
C SER A 39 36.20 -10.64 -9.96
N TRP A 40 36.85 -11.11 -8.90
CA TRP A 40 36.58 -12.37 -8.21
C TRP A 40 36.20 -12.21 -6.73
N MET A 41 35.97 -10.97 -6.30
CA MET A 41 35.62 -10.64 -4.92
C MET A 41 34.30 -9.87 -4.86
N ILE A 42 33.56 -10.09 -3.81
CA ILE A 42 32.34 -9.32 -3.55
C ILE A 42 32.71 -8.11 -2.69
N ARG A 43 32.53 -6.92 -3.25
CA ARG A 43 32.70 -5.66 -2.54
C ARG A 43 31.36 -5.21 -1.95
N VAL A 44 31.33 -4.97 -0.64
CA VAL A 44 30.13 -4.54 0.09
C VAL A 44 30.34 -3.14 0.64
N GLU A 45 29.39 -2.25 0.33
CA GLU A 45 29.30 -0.91 0.92
C GLU A 45 27.91 -0.73 1.54
N LYS A 46 27.89 -0.37 2.82
CA LYS A 46 26.63 -0.19 3.57
C LYS A 46 26.73 0.93 4.60
N VAL A 47 25.59 1.53 4.91
CA VAL A 47 25.46 2.65 5.85
C VAL A 47 24.14 2.57 6.59
N SER A 48 24.12 3.04 7.83
CA SER A 48 22.90 3.39 8.56
C SER A 48 22.32 4.71 8.06
N GLY A 49 21.01 4.82 8.02
CA GLY A 49 20.26 5.99 7.54
C GLY A 49 19.93 5.93 6.04
N ARG A 50 19.59 7.07 5.48
CA ARG A 50 19.03 7.18 4.13
C ARG A 50 20.02 6.85 3.02
N ILE A 51 19.49 6.43 1.86
CA ILE A 51 20.26 6.07 0.64
C ILE A 51 21.22 7.19 0.19
N ALA A 52 20.89 8.46 0.45
CA ALA A 52 21.76 9.58 0.10
C ALA A 52 23.17 9.46 0.71
N ARG A 53 23.28 8.93 1.94
CA ARG A 53 24.59 8.68 2.59
C ARG A 53 25.40 7.58 1.88
N LEU A 54 24.71 6.56 1.36
CA LEU A 54 25.37 5.52 0.57
C LEU A 54 25.82 6.06 -0.78
N CYS A 55 25.02 6.91 -1.43
CA CYS A 55 25.41 7.59 -2.66
C CYS A 55 26.65 8.45 -2.45
N GLU A 56 26.71 9.22 -1.38
CA GLU A 56 27.89 10.03 -1.02
C GLU A 56 29.12 9.14 -0.75
N LYS A 57 29.00 8.11 0.08
CA LYS A 57 30.08 7.16 0.42
C LYS A 57 30.67 6.46 -0.80
N THR A 58 29.83 6.16 -1.80
CA THR A 58 30.23 5.43 -3.01
C THR A 58 30.50 6.34 -4.21
N GLU A 59 30.52 7.66 -4.03
CA GLU A 59 30.64 8.65 -5.11
C GLU A 59 29.58 8.39 -6.23
N ASN A 60 28.33 8.21 -5.82
CA ASN A 60 27.21 7.79 -6.69
C ASN A 60 27.52 6.49 -7.47
N GLY A 61 28.27 5.58 -6.86
CA GLY A 61 28.63 4.27 -7.40
C GLY A 61 29.94 4.25 -8.19
N ALA A 62 30.58 5.39 -8.45
CA ALA A 62 31.85 5.45 -9.21
C ALA A 62 32.98 4.75 -8.45
N ALA A 63 32.99 4.77 -7.13
CA ALA A 63 33.99 4.11 -6.29
C ALA A 63 33.82 2.59 -6.18
N VAL A 64 32.75 2.00 -6.74
CA VAL A 64 32.42 0.56 -6.63
C VAL A 64 32.30 -0.05 -8.03
N PRO A 65 33.44 -0.51 -8.62
CA PRO A 65 33.44 -1.10 -9.96
C PRO A 65 32.78 -2.48 -9.98
N GLY A 66 32.29 -2.88 -11.15
CA GLY A 66 31.69 -4.19 -11.41
C GLY A 66 30.36 -4.09 -12.16
N SER A 67 29.95 -5.19 -12.79
CA SER A 67 28.80 -5.24 -13.71
C SER A 67 27.66 -6.14 -13.22
N THR A 68 27.84 -6.76 -12.05
CA THR A 68 26.83 -7.61 -11.41
C THR A 68 26.75 -7.23 -9.94
N GLY A 69 25.54 -7.06 -9.42
CA GLY A 69 25.39 -6.72 -8.02
C GLY A 69 23.96 -6.75 -7.51
N ILE A 70 23.85 -6.62 -6.19
CA ILE A 70 22.60 -6.59 -5.43
C ILE A 70 22.60 -5.39 -4.49
N GLY A 71 21.45 -4.87 -4.18
CA GLY A 71 21.29 -3.73 -3.29
C GLY A 71 20.01 -3.79 -2.46
N HIS A 72 20.06 -3.08 -1.34
CA HIS A 72 19.00 -3.12 -0.34
C HIS A 72 18.78 -1.78 0.36
N THR A 73 17.52 -1.45 0.63
CA THR A 73 17.12 -0.44 1.62
C THR A 73 16.30 -1.11 2.71
N ARG A 74 16.72 -0.93 3.97
CA ARG A 74 16.19 -1.67 5.11
C ARG A 74 15.18 -0.87 5.90
N TRP A 75 14.10 -1.53 6.28
CA TRP A 75 13.24 -1.22 7.40
C TRP A 75 13.53 -2.22 8.51
N ALA A 76 14.07 -1.76 9.63
CA ALA A 76 14.57 -2.64 10.69
C ALA A 76 13.43 -3.40 11.38
N THR A 77 13.50 -4.74 11.36
CA THR A 77 12.63 -5.66 12.10
C THR A 77 13.41 -6.41 13.17
N HIS A 78 14.60 -6.94 12.83
CA HIS A 78 15.51 -7.67 13.71
C HIS A 78 16.87 -6.95 13.77
N GLY A 79 17.29 -6.57 14.96
CA GLY A 79 18.52 -5.81 15.18
C GLY A 79 18.39 -4.30 14.87
N ALA A 80 19.10 -3.48 15.64
CA ALA A 80 19.10 -2.01 15.52
C ALA A 80 19.56 -1.55 14.12
N PRO A 81 19.18 -0.34 13.64
CA PRO A 81 19.61 0.20 12.35
C PRO A 81 21.05 0.71 12.39
N THR A 82 22.00 -0.23 12.43
CA THR A 82 23.45 -0.01 12.40
C THR A 82 24.05 -0.44 11.07
N ASP A 83 25.28 0.00 10.79
CA ASP A 83 26.00 -0.43 9.59
C ASP A 83 26.23 -1.95 9.56
N ILE A 84 26.41 -2.60 10.71
CA ILE A 84 26.61 -4.05 10.83
C ILE A 84 25.33 -4.79 10.43
N ASN A 85 24.19 -4.33 10.93
CA ASN A 85 22.87 -4.92 10.68
C ASN A 85 22.27 -4.52 9.32
N ALA A 86 22.91 -3.60 8.57
CA ALA A 86 22.50 -3.26 7.21
C ALA A 86 22.79 -4.41 6.24
N HIS A 87 21.93 -4.61 5.25
CA HIS A 87 22.20 -5.53 4.14
C HIS A 87 23.05 -4.86 3.05
N PRO A 88 23.80 -5.63 2.27
CA PRO A 88 23.93 -7.09 2.20
C PRO A 88 24.75 -7.71 3.35
N HIS A 89 24.50 -9.00 3.63
CA HIS A 89 25.33 -9.82 4.52
C HIS A 89 26.22 -10.77 3.70
N LEU A 90 27.44 -11.01 4.19
CA LEU A 90 28.44 -11.92 3.60
C LEU A 90 28.49 -13.24 4.36
N SER A 91 28.76 -14.33 3.65
CA SER A 91 29.19 -15.61 4.25
C SER A 91 30.54 -15.48 4.97
N ASN A 92 30.88 -16.39 5.86
CA ASN A 92 32.15 -16.33 6.60
C ASN A 92 33.35 -16.42 5.68
N ASP A 93 33.27 -17.19 4.59
CA ASP A 93 34.31 -17.29 3.56
C ASP A 93 34.32 -16.14 2.53
N GLY A 94 33.33 -15.21 2.62
CA GLY A 94 33.17 -14.08 1.71
C GLY A 94 32.68 -14.44 0.29
N ARG A 95 32.30 -15.67 0.07
CA ARG A 95 31.90 -16.21 -1.24
C ARG A 95 30.49 -15.79 -1.66
N PHE A 96 29.59 -15.66 -0.71
CA PHE A 96 28.20 -15.27 -0.93
C PHE A 96 27.90 -13.91 -0.32
N ALA A 97 27.08 -13.13 -1.02
CA ALA A 97 26.39 -11.98 -0.46
C ALA A 97 24.88 -12.11 -0.68
N ILE A 98 24.09 -11.70 0.33
CA ILE A 98 22.64 -11.81 0.28
C ILE A 98 21.96 -10.52 0.72
N VAL A 99 20.83 -10.23 0.06
CA VAL A 99 19.83 -9.25 0.49
C VAL A 99 18.50 -9.97 0.73
N HIS A 100 17.74 -9.52 1.72
CA HIS A 100 16.53 -10.19 2.18
C HIS A 100 15.44 -9.16 2.55
N ASN A 101 14.24 -9.38 2.04
CA ASN A 101 13.00 -8.77 2.53
C ASN A 101 12.14 -9.85 3.16
N GLY A 102 11.66 -9.63 4.36
CA GLY A 102 10.79 -10.57 5.06
C GLY A 102 11.25 -10.86 6.48
N ILE A 103 10.80 -11.96 7.02
CA ILE A 103 11.18 -12.49 8.35
C ILE A 103 11.33 -14.00 8.24
N ILE A 104 12.44 -14.52 8.76
CA ILE A 104 12.68 -15.96 8.91
C ILE A 104 12.26 -16.37 10.32
N GLU A 105 11.11 -17.00 10.43
CA GLU A 105 10.47 -17.32 11.73
C GLU A 105 11.28 -18.31 12.56
N ASN A 106 11.94 -19.27 11.90
CA ASN A 106 12.76 -20.30 12.57
C ASN A 106 14.26 -19.92 12.69
N TYR A 107 14.62 -18.63 12.51
CA TYR A 107 16.02 -18.19 12.47
C TYR A 107 16.81 -18.49 13.75
N LEU A 108 16.17 -18.44 14.93
CA LEU A 108 16.86 -18.73 16.20
C LEU A 108 17.38 -20.16 16.26
N ALA A 109 16.54 -21.13 15.90
CA ALA A 109 16.94 -22.53 15.87
C ALA A 109 18.05 -22.81 14.84
N LEU A 110 17.91 -22.20 13.64
CA LEU A 110 18.94 -22.32 12.60
C LEU A 110 20.25 -21.63 13.01
N ARG A 111 20.20 -20.50 13.70
CA ARG A 111 21.38 -19.79 14.23
C ARG A 111 22.12 -20.63 15.27
N GLU A 112 21.40 -21.29 16.20
CA GLU A 112 22.00 -22.15 17.20
C GLU A 112 22.73 -23.35 16.55
N GLU A 113 22.11 -23.98 15.55
CA GLU A 113 22.72 -25.07 14.75
C GLU A 113 24.01 -24.58 14.07
N LEU A 114 23.96 -23.47 13.34
CA LEU A 114 25.11 -22.93 12.64
C LEU A 114 26.25 -22.51 13.56
N ILE A 115 25.96 -21.96 14.74
CA ILE A 115 26.98 -21.66 15.76
C ILE A 115 27.64 -22.95 16.26
N ALA A 116 26.87 -24.01 16.46
CA ALA A 116 27.40 -25.30 16.88
C ALA A 116 28.33 -25.92 15.79
N ASP A 117 28.04 -25.65 14.51
CA ASP A 117 28.87 -26.04 13.36
C ASP A 117 30.06 -25.10 13.10
N GLY A 118 30.26 -24.07 13.93
CA GLY A 118 31.41 -23.19 13.92
C GLY A 118 31.27 -21.90 13.09
N TYR A 119 30.05 -21.57 12.61
CA TYR A 119 29.80 -20.31 11.93
C TYR A 119 29.78 -19.12 12.90
N VAL A 120 30.40 -18.00 12.48
CA VAL A 120 30.51 -16.78 13.28
C VAL A 120 29.53 -15.74 12.79
N PHE A 121 28.64 -15.32 13.65
CA PHE A 121 27.65 -14.28 13.37
C PHE A 121 28.18 -12.90 13.78
N GLN A 122 28.06 -11.93 12.90
CA GLN A 122 28.48 -10.54 13.14
C GLN A 122 27.28 -9.63 13.43
N SER A 123 26.09 -9.96 12.91
CA SER A 123 24.88 -9.16 13.04
C SER A 123 23.84 -9.81 13.95
N GLU A 124 22.82 -9.03 14.27
CA GLU A 124 21.64 -9.47 15.04
C GLU A 124 20.49 -9.84 14.11
N THR A 125 20.71 -9.86 12.77
CA THR A 125 19.63 -10.08 11.80
C THR A 125 19.36 -11.58 11.60
N ASP A 126 18.12 -11.89 11.29
CA ASP A 126 17.70 -13.20 10.81
C ASP A 126 18.34 -13.55 9.46
N THR A 127 18.63 -12.56 8.65
CA THR A 127 19.21 -12.68 7.30
C THR A 127 20.59 -13.33 7.29
N GLU A 128 21.43 -13.08 8.29
CA GLU A 128 22.77 -13.68 8.35
C GLU A 128 22.72 -15.21 8.46
N THR A 129 21.66 -15.74 9.06
CA THR A 129 21.39 -17.20 9.08
C THR A 129 21.28 -17.78 7.66
N ILE A 130 20.66 -17.05 6.74
CA ILE A 130 20.46 -17.53 5.36
C ILE A 130 21.78 -17.63 4.61
N VAL A 131 22.67 -16.66 4.75
CA VAL A 131 23.96 -16.67 4.02
C VAL A 131 24.88 -17.77 4.53
N HIS A 132 24.84 -18.08 5.83
CA HIS A 132 25.60 -19.19 6.40
C HIS A 132 25.04 -20.56 6.01
N LEU A 133 23.69 -20.70 5.87
CA LEU A 133 23.09 -21.91 5.28
C LEU A 133 23.53 -22.11 3.82
N LEU A 134 23.60 -21.04 3.03
CA LEU A 134 24.12 -21.11 1.65
C LEU A 134 25.55 -21.62 1.62
N GLU A 135 26.42 -21.06 2.47
CA GLU A 135 27.81 -21.51 2.61
C GLU A 135 27.90 -22.98 3.01
N MET A 136 27.10 -23.41 4.01
CA MET A 136 27.05 -24.79 4.50
C MET A 136 26.63 -25.80 3.41
N TYR A 137 25.65 -25.44 2.59
CA TYR A 137 25.15 -26.34 1.54
C TYR A 137 25.89 -26.27 0.21
N TYR A 138 26.85 -25.35 0.08
CA TYR A 138 27.56 -25.17 -1.17
C TYR A 138 28.66 -26.22 -1.36
N ASP A 139 28.52 -27.00 -2.43
CA ASP A 139 29.46 -28.06 -2.84
C ASP A 139 29.98 -27.88 -4.29
N GLY A 140 29.84 -26.65 -4.84
CA GLY A 140 30.18 -26.31 -6.23
C GLY A 140 28.94 -26.07 -7.11
N ASP A 141 27.73 -26.45 -6.67
CA ASP A 141 26.48 -26.15 -7.37
C ASP A 141 25.63 -25.14 -6.57
N ILE A 142 25.65 -23.88 -7.02
CA ILE A 142 24.94 -22.78 -6.37
C ILE A 142 23.43 -23.01 -6.38
N LYS A 143 22.86 -23.51 -7.48
CA LYS A 143 21.42 -23.76 -7.58
C LYS A 143 20.97 -24.75 -6.51
N THR A 144 21.70 -25.84 -6.36
CA THR A 144 21.42 -26.85 -5.34
C THR A 144 21.56 -26.29 -3.92
N ALA A 145 22.58 -25.46 -3.65
CA ALA A 145 22.75 -24.78 -2.37
C ALA A 145 21.56 -23.86 -2.06
N VAL A 146 21.11 -23.05 -3.03
CA VAL A 146 19.93 -22.18 -2.91
C VAL A 146 18.68 -22.98 -2.62
N MET A 147 18.45 -24.09 -3.32
CA MET A 147 17.28 -24.96 -3.09
C MET A 147 17.30 -25.60 -1.69
N LYS A 148 18.44 -26.12 -1.25
CA LYS A 148 18.59 -26.70 0.08
C LYS A 148 18.37 -25.66 1.18
N THR A 149 18.89 -24.45 0.99
CA THR A 149 18.67 -23.33 1.91
C THR A 149 17.20 -22.96 1.98
N ALA A 150 16.55 -22.71 0.83
CA ALA A 150 15.12 -22.35 0.79
C ALA A 150 14.21 -23.39 1.45
N ALA A 151 14.53 -24.67 1.34
CA ALA A 151 13.78 -25.77 1.97
C ALA A 151 13.88 -25.79 3.51
N ARG A 152 14.86 -25.09 4.11
CA ARG A 152 15.04 -24.99 5.58
C ARG A 152 14.37 -23.75 6.17
N LEU A 153 14.06 -22.76 5.35
CA LEU A 153 13.52 -21.48 5.82
C LEU A 153 12.01 -21.55 6.02
N GLU A 154 11.56 -21.08 7.17
CA GLU A 154 10.14 -20.86 7.49
C GLU A 154 9.85 -19.35 7.58
N GLY A 155 8.67 -18.93 7.10
CA GLY A 155 8.27 -17.52 7.10
C GLY A 155 8.19 -16.90 5.72
N SER A 156 8.28 -15.58 5.66
CA SER A 156 8.19 -14.81 4.42
C SER A 156 9.55 -14.27 3.99
N TYR A 157 9.94 -14.49 2.72
CA TYR A 157 11.20 -13.95 2.21
C TYR A 157 11.20 -13.67 0.72
N ALA A 158 11.92 -12.63 0.33
CA ALA A 158 12.43 -12.39 -1.01
C ALA A 158 13.94 -12.23 -0.90
N LEU A 159 14.68 -13.07 -1.60
CA LEU A 159 16.14 -13.12 -1.53
C LEU A 159 16.76 -12.68 -2.86
N GLY A 160 17.83 -11.88 -2.78
CA GLY A 160 18.76 -11.64 -3.87
C GLY A 160 20.14 -12.13 -3.47
N ILE A 161 20.76 -13.00 -4.29
CA ILE A 161 21.98 -13.73 -3.96
C ILE A 161 23.03 -13.47 -5.03
N LEU A 162 24.25 -13.15 -4.60
CA LEU A 162 25.45 -12.99 -5.41
C LEU A 162 26.49 -14.01 -4.93
N CYS A 163 27.17 -14.67 -5.87
CA CYS A 163 28.22 -15.65 -5.58
C CYS A 163 29.50 -15.34 -6.36
N ALA A 164 30.63 -15.34 -5.67
CA ALA A 164 31.94 -15.08 -6.27
C ALA A 164 32.35 -16.09 -7.35
N ASP A 165 31.92 -17.36 -7.21
CA ASP A 165 32.23 -18.42 -8.18
C ASP A 165 31.35 -18.32 -9.47
N ALA A 166 30.34 -17.44 -9.51
CA ALA A 166 29.51 -17.17 -10.68
C ALA A 166 29.34 -15.65 -10.90
N PRO A 167 30.38 -14.92 -11.30
CA PRO A 167 30.45 -13.46 -11.29
C PRO A 167 29.40 -12.79 -12.18
N ASP A 168 28.92 -13.47 -13.23
CA ASP A 168 27.93 -12.97 -14.19
C ASP A 168 26.52 -13.56 -13.94
N THR A 169 26.26 -14.04 -12.71
CA THR A 169 24.99 -14.70 -12.38
C THR A 169 24.43 -14.18 -11.06
N LEU A 170 23.15 -13.88 -11.07
CA LEU A 170 22.37 -13.58 -9.87
C LEU A 170 21.32 -14.67 -9.63
N TYR A 171 21.02 -14.93 -8.37
CA TYR A 171 19.90 -15.77 -7.97
C TYR A 171 18.87 -14.94 -7.20
N ALA A 172 17.61 -15.23 -7.44
CA ALA A 172 16.49 -14.61 -6.76
C ALA A 172 15.51 -15.69 -6.30
N VAL A 173 15.02 -15.61 -5.07
CA VAL A 173 14.09 -16.59 -4.49
C VAL A 173 12.91 -15.84 -3.89
N ARG A 174 11.71 -16.38 -4.04
CA ARG A 174 10.50 -15.78 -3.46
C ARG A 174 9.73 -16.78 -2.62
N GLN A 175 9.29 -16.31 -1.43
CA GLN A 175 8.28 -16.92 -0.60
C GLN A 175 7.47 -15.81 0.10
N ALA A 176 6.22 -15.62 -0.24
CA ALA A 176 5.30 -14.62 0.28
C ALA A 176 5.70 -13.14 0.02
N SER A 177 6.97 -12.74 0.20
CA SER A 177 7.45 -11.38 -0.08
C SER A 177 7.60 -11.12 -1.59
N PRO A 178 7.18 -9.96 -2.13
CA PRO A 178 7.17 -9.71 -3.58
C PRO A 178 8.58 -9.63 -4.17
N LEU A 179 8.78 -10.28 -5.34
CA LEU A 179 9.99 -10.19 -6.14
C LEU A 179 9.64 -10.31 -7.63
N ILE A 180 10.18 -9.39 -8.43
CA ILE A 180 9.86 -9.21 -9.84
C ILE A 180 11.16 -9.22 -10.63
N LEU A 181 11.19 -9.93 -11.77
CA LEU A 181 12.32 -9.96 -12.69
C LEU A 181 12.08 -8.99 -13.83
N GLY A 182 13.10 -8.24 -14.24
CA GLY A 182 13.07 -7.33 -15.38
C GLY A 182 13.91 -7.87 -16.53
N ILE A 183 13.34 -7.93 -17.74
CA ILE A 183 14.02 -8.40 -18.94
C ILE A 183 14.54 -7.21 -19.74
N GLY A 184 15.85 -7.06 -19.80
CA GLY A 184 16.52 -6.04 -20.61
C GLY A 184 17.16 -6.60 -21.89
N VAL A 185 17.94 -5.77 -22.58
CA VAL A 185 18.67 -6.16 -23.79
C VAL A 185 20.16 -6.31 -23.45
N GLY A 186 20.60 -7.55 -23.26
CA GLY A 186 21.98 -7.85 -22.83
C GLY A 186 22.22 -7.56 -21.35
N GLU A 187 21.17 -7.43 -20.58
CA GLU A 187 21.15 -7.18 -19.15
C GLU A 187 19.82 -7.62 -18.54
N ASN A 188 19.80 -8.00 -17.29
CA ASN A 188 18.61 -8.41 -16.58
C ASN A 188 18.62 -7.87 -15.14
N TYR A 189 17.43 -7.83 -14.56
CA TYR A 189 17.18 -7.19 -13.28
C TYR A 189 16.28 -8.03 -12.39
N PHE A 190 16.32 -7.81 -11.10
CA PHE A 190 15.22 -8.11 -10.21
C PHE A 190 14.97 -6.95 -9.23
N ALA A 191 13.76 -6.80 -8.76
CA ALA A 191 13.43 -5.84 -7.72
C ALA A 191 12.21 -6.29 -6.92
N SER A 192 12.08 -5.78 -5.70
CA SER A 192 10.90 -5.99 -4.85
C SER A 192 9.69 -5.17 -5.29
N ASP A 193 9.88 -4.20 -6.19
CA ASP A 193 8.79 -3.40 -6.78
C ASP A 193 9.16 -2.98 -8.20
N VAL A 194 8.15 -2.92 -9.06
CA VAL A 194 8.31 -2.57 -10.48
C VAL A 194 8.80 -1.13 -10.69
N THR A 195 8.59 -0.23 -9.72
CA THR A 195 9.04 1.17 -9.80
C THR A 195 10.54 1.29 -9.99
N ALA A 196 11.33 0.37 -9.41
CA ALA A 196 12.79 0.34 -9.60
C ALA A 196 13.22 -0.13 -11.00
N LEU A 197 12.34 -0.84 -11.73
CA LEU A 197 12.65 -1.46 -13.03
C LEU A 197 12.20 -0.65 -14.22
N VAL A 198 11.13 0.14 -14.08
CA VAL A 198 10.40 0.75 -15.20
C VAL A 198 11.25 1.75 -16.03
N ALA A 199 12.30 2.32 -15.42
CA ALA A 199 13.28 3.16 -16.10
C ALA A 199 14.20 2.38 -17.07
N HIS A 200 14.32 1.07 -16.87
CA HIS A 200 15.21 0.20 -17.62
C HIS A 200 14.46 -0.76 -18.55
N THR A 201 13.35 -1.33 -18.06
CA THR A 201 12.51 -2.23 -18.83
C THR A 201 11.06 -2.18 -18.39
N LYS A 202 10.15 -2.39 -19.34
CA LYS A 202 8.71 -2.58 -19.09
C LYS A 202 8.29 -4.05 -19.18
N ASN A 203 9.18 -4.96 -19.58
CA ASN A 203 8.92 -6.39 -19.68
C ASN A 203 9.34 -7.06 -18.37
N VAL A 204 8.38 -7.61 -17.63
CA VAL A 204 8.62 -8.17 -16.31
C VAL A 204 8.03 -9.57 -16.18
N ILE A 205 8.61 -10.35 -15.25
CA ILE A 205 8.11 -11.65 -14.82
C ILE A 205 7.86 -11.55 -13.31
N TYR A 206 6.66 -11.90 -12.87
CA TYR A 206 6.34 -12.01 -11.44
C TYR A 206 6.65 -13.41 -10.95
N LEU A 207 7.57 -13.53 -9.97
CA LEU A 207 7.82 -14.80 -9.30
C LEU A 207 6.64 -15.19 -8.42
N GLU A 208 6.43 -16.49 -8.27
CA GLU A 208 5.48 -17.10 -7.34
C GLU A 208 6.21 -17.72 -6.15
N ASP A 209 5.44 -18.10 -5.12
CA ASP A 209 5.99 -18.70 -3.91
C ASP A 209 6.69 -20.03 -4.22
N GLY A 210 7.88 -20.20 -3.65
CA GLY A 210 8.75 -21.37 -3.89
C GLY A 210 9.53 -21.32 -5.19
N GLU A 211 9.41 -20.25 -6.00
CA GLU A 211 10.17 -20.12 -7.25
C GLU A 211 11.57 -19.56 -7.03
N ILE A 212 12.51 -20.08 -7.79
CA ILE A 212 13.93 -19.69 -7.84
C ILE A 212 14.24 -19.20 -9.24
N ALA A 213 14.80 -18.01 -9.38
CA ALA A 213 15.26 -17.47 -10.66
C ALA A 213 16.78 -17.39 -10.70
N MET A 214 17.35 -17.73 -11.85
CA MET A 214 18.74 -17.54 -12.21
C MET A 214 18.82 -16.54 -13.36
N LEU A 215 19.51 -15.42 -13.14
CA LEU A 215 19.65 -14.34 -14.09
C LEU A 215 21.10 -14.22 -14.55
N THR A 216 21.30 -14.18 -15.88
CA THR A 216 22.56 -13.83 -16.51
C THR A 216 22.34 -12.63 -17.43
N PRO A 217 23.35 -11.98 -18.01
CA PRO A 217 23.14 -10.90 -18.97
C PRO A 217 22.29 -11.31 -20.20
N LYS A 218 22.24 -12.60 -20.50
CA LYS A 218 21.62 -13.13 -21.73
C LYS A 218 20.30 -13.86 -21.50
N SER A 219 20.04 -14.32 -20.28
CA SER A 219 18.89 -15.20 -20.02
C SER A 219 18.36 -15.07 -18.60
N ILE A 220 17.08 -15.35 -18.44
CA ILE A 220 16.42 -15.59 -17.17
C ILE A 220 15.84 -17.00 -17.22
N GLN A 221 16.16 -17.80 -16.22
CA GLN A 221 15.60 -19.13 -16.02
C GLN A 221 14.88 -19.17 -14.67
N VAL A 222 13.67 -19.72 -14.65
CA VAL A 222 12.89 -19.85 -13.42
C VAL A 222 12.65 -21.33 -13.15
N PHE A 223 12.88 -21.74 -11.91
CA PHE A 223 12.72 -23.11 -11.44
C PHE A 223 11.69 -23.16 -10.31
N ASP A 224 10.95 -24.25 -10.23
CA ASP A 224 10.13 -24.55 -9.06
C ASP A 224 10.98 -25.06 -7.88
N CYS A 225 10.34 -25.27 -6.73
CA CYS A 225 10.99 -25.78 -5.51
C CYS A 225 11.62 -27.17 -5.68
N THR A 226 11.30 -27.92 -6.75
CA THR A 226 11.93 -29.22 -7.08
C THR A 226 13.15 -29.08 -8.01
N GLY A 227 13.44 -27.86 -8.47
CA GLY A 227 14.52 -27.55 -9.42
C GLY A 227 14.18 -27.78 -10.89
N LYS A 228 12.89 -28.02 -11.20
CA LYS A 228 12.40 -28.14 -12.57
C LYS A 228 12.24 -26.77 -13.21
N LEU A 229 12.78 -26.63 -14.43
CA LEU A 229 12.62 -25.41 -15.22
C LEU A 229 11.14 -25.20 -15.58
N ILE A 230 10.63 -24.00 -15.34
CA ILE A 230 9.28 -23.58 -15.66
C ILE A 230 9.28 -22.39 -16.61
N GLN A 231 8.27 -22.29 -17.47
CA GLN A 231 8.08 -21.13 -18.32
C GLN A 231 7.10 -20.16 -17.66
N LYS A 232 7.48 -18.88 -17.61
CA LYS A 232 6.68 -17.82 -17.02
C LYS A 232 6.18 -16.85 -18.10
N PRO A 233 4.94 -16.34 -17.99
CA PRO A 233 4.44 -15.29 -18.87
C PRO A 233 5.19 -13.99 -18.62
N ILE A 234 5.47 -13.26 -19.70
CA ILE A 234 6.03 -11.92 -19.66
C ILE A 234 4.87 -10.93 -19.61
N SER A 235 4.84 -10.13 -18.55
CA SER A 235 3.88 -9.04 -18.39
C SER A 235 4.50 -7.72 -18.82
N ARG A 236 3.71 -6.83 -19.43
CA ARG A 236 4.17 -5.50 -19.83
C ARG A 236 3.60 -4.43 -18.90
N VAL A 237 4.47 -3.66 -18.27
CA VAL A 237 4.11 -2.49 -17.46
C VAL A 237 3.58 -1.38 -18.35
N THR A 238 2.38 -0.88 -18.08
CA THR A 238 1.66 0.07 -18.94
C THR A 238 1.90 1.54 -18.61
N TRP A 239 2.31 1.87 -17.39
CA TRP A 239 2.59 3.23 -16.97
C TRP A 239 4.03 3.66 -17.24
N SER A 240 4.27 4.98 -17.27
CA SER A 240 5.56 5.57 -17.63
C SER A 240 6.38 5.99 -16.40
N VAL A 241 7.68 6.24 -16.61
CA VAL A 241 8.61 6.73 -15.57
C VAL A 241 8.12 8.06 -14.98
N GLU A 242 7.61 8.96 -15.83
CA GLU A 242 7.13 10.28 -15.41
C GLU A 242 5.95 10.17 -14.42
N ALA A 243 5.17 9.09 -14.49
CA ALA A 243 4.09 8.84 -13.54
C ALA A 243 4.63 8.60 -12.11
N ALA A 244 5.85 8.09 -11.98
CA ALA A 244 6.55 7.88 -10.71
C ALA A 244 7.46 9.07 -10.30
N GLU A 245 7.38 10.21 -10.98
CA GLU A 245 8.10 11.44 -10.65
C GLU A 245 7.15 12.48 -10.02
N LYS A 246 7.72 13.47 -9.30
CA LYS A 246 6.92 14.53 -8.65
C LYS A 246 6.19 15.46 -9.62
N GLY A 247 6.60 15.54 -10.87
CA GLY A 247 5.91 16.33 -11.91
C GLY A 247 5.75 17.82 -11.58
N GLY A 248 6.73 18.43 -10.88
CA GLY A 248 6.70 19.84 -10.48
C GLY A 248 6.04 20.11 -9.12
N TYR A 249 5.45 19.10 -8.48
CA TYR A 249 4.94 19.24 -7.12
C TYR A 249 6.07 19.13 -6.08
N GLU A 250 5.89 19.81 -4.96
CA GLU A 250 6.85 19.77 -3.86
C GLU A 250 6.97 18.38 -3.23
N HIS A 251 5.81 17.69 -3.07
CA HIS A 251 5.71 16.37 -2.49
C HIS A 251 4.87 15.42 -3.37
N PHE A 252 5.15 14.12 -3.31
CA PHE A 252 4.33 13.09 -3.97
C PHE A 252 2.90 13.10 -3.45
N MET A 253 2.70 13.24 -2.15
CA MET A 253 1.36 13.29 -1.57
C MET A 253 0.50 14.39 -2.19
N LEU A 254 1.05 15.61 -2.37
CA LEU A 254 0.30 16.70 -3.00
C LEU A 254 -0.04 16.35 -4.46
N LYS A 255 0.92 15.85 -5.23
CA LYS A 255 0.68 15.36 -6.60
C LYS A 255 -0.47 14.35 -6.63
N GLU A 256 -0.42 13.35 -5.76
CA GLU A 256 -1.39 12.26 -5.69
C GLU A 256 -2.78 12.75 -5.25
N ILE A 257 -2.88 13.76 -4.38
CA ILE A 257 -4.14 14.45 -4.07
C ILE A 257 -4.69 15.14 -5.33
N MET A 258 -3.84 15.85 -6.08
CA MET A 258 -4.25 16.55 -7.31
C MET A 258 -4.57 15.59 -8.46
N GLU A 259 -4.04 14.38 -8.47
CA GLU A 259 -4.31 13.34 -9.47
C GLU A 259 -5.64 12.60 -9.25
N GLN A 260 -6.32 12.76 -8.12
CA GLN A 260 -7.54 12.01 -7.80
C GLN A 260 -8.62 12.09 -8.88
N PRO A 261 -8.91 13.24 -9.52
CA PRO A 261 -9.89 13.30 -10.61
C PRO A 261 -9.53 12.37 -11.79
N ALA A 262 -8.25 12.36 -12.19
CA ALA A 262 -7.75 11.52 -13.27
C ALA A 262 -7.74 10.04 -12.89
N ALA A 263 -7.32 9.72 -11.67
CA ALA A 263 -7.27 8.35 -11.14
C ALA A 263 -8.69 7.75 -11.03
N VAL A 264 -9.66 8.49 -10.50
CA VAL A 264 -11.06 8.04 -10.43
C VAL A 264 -11.66 7.90 -11.83
N LYS A 265 -11.33 8.79 -12.77
CA LYS A 265 -11.75 8.62 -14.16
C LYS A 265 -11.19 7.32 -14.75
N ALA A 266 -9.92 7.01 -14.53
CA ALA A 266 -9.30 5.77 -14.99
C ALA A 266 -9.94 4.51 -14.38
N ALA A 267 -10.32 4.56 -13.10
CA ALA A 267 -11.02 3.48 -12.42
C ALA A 267 -12.44 3.24 -12.97
N LEU A 268 -13.15 4.31 -13.35
CA LEU A 268 -14.55 4.26 -13.75
C LEU A 268 -14.72 3.99 -15.26
N ALA A 269 -13.90 4.61 -16.10
CA ALA A 269 -14.11 4.65 -17.55
C ALA A 269 -14.20 3.26 -18.22
N PRO A 270 -13.37 2.26 -17.87
CA PRO A 270 -13.43 0.93 -18.49
C PRO A 270 -14.72 0.17 -18.18
N ARG A 271 -15.45 0.56 -17.13
CA ARG A 271 -16.58 -0.18 -16.55
C ARG A 271 -17.94 0.48 -16.79
N LEU A 272 -17.95 1.77 -17.19
CA LEU A 272 -19.17 2.52 -17.49
C LEU A 272 -19.48 2.49 -18.99
N HIS A 273 -20.50 1.73 -19.40
CA HIS A 273 -20.95 1.57 -20.77
C HIS A 273 -22.33 2.17 -20.98
N GLU A 274 -22.78 2.32 -22.24
CA GLU A 274 -24.16 2.78 -22.57
C GLU A 274 -25.24 1.85 -22.03
N GLY A 275 -24.92 0.54 -21.93
CA GLY A 275 -25.84 -0.49 -21.44
C GLY A 275 -25.77 -0.74 -19.92
N GLY A 276 -25.01 0.04 -19.14
CA GLY A 276 -24.85 -0.15 -17.70
C GLY A 276 -23.42 -0.37 -17.26
N ILE A 277 -23.22 -0.96 -16.08
CA ILE A 277 -21.91 -1.24 -15.48
C ILE A 277 -21.48 -2.67 -15.85
N ARG A 278 -20.23 -2.82 -16.27
CA ARG A 278 -19.56 -4.11 -16.41
C ARG A 278 -18.38 -4.16 -15.44
N LEU A 279 -18.27 -5.25 -14.72
CA LEU A 279 -17.05 -5.54 -13.96
C LEU A 279 -16.02 -6.12 -14.93
N ASP A 280 -14.74 -6.05 -14.60
CA ASP A 280 -13.62 -6.39 -15.51
C ASP A 280 -13.81 -7.73 -16.28
N ASP A 281 -13.10 -8.77 -15.89
CA ASP A 281 -13.11 -10.07 -16.60
C ASP A 281 -14.10 -11.09 -15.99
N PHE A 282 -15.03 -10.65 -15.16
CA PHE A 282 -15.99 -11.52 -14.50
C PHE A 282 -17.39 -10.92 -14.42
N GLU A 283 -18.37 -11.78 -14.27
CA GLU A 283 -19.77 -11.42 -14.03
C GLU A 283 -20.30 -12.18 -12.81
N LEU A 284 -20.95 -11.46 -11.88
CA LEU A 284 -21.74 -12.06 -10.83
C LEU A 284 -23.18 -12.20 -11.33
N THR A 285 -23.69 -13.42 -11.38
CA THR A 285 -25.07 -13.68 -11.81
C THR A 285 -26.05 -13.17 -10.76
N GLU A 286 -27.31 -12.96 -11.17
CA GLU A 286 -28.39 -12.65 -10.25
C GLU A 286 -28.54 -13.77 -9.20
N GLU A 287 -28.41 -15.03 -9.59
CA GLU A 287 -28.48 -16.19 -8.71
C GLU A 287 -27.39 -16.15 -7.63
N THR A 288 -26.14 -15.92 -8.05
CA THR A 288 -25.00 -15.77 -7.12
C THR A 288 -25.25 -14.63 -6.14
N LEU A 289 -25.69 -13.45 -6.62
CA LEU A 289 -25.93 -12.32 -5.73
C LEU A 289 -27.13 -12.54 -4.78
N ARG A 290 -28.16 -13.29 -5.21
CA ARG A 290 -29.30 -13.65 -4.36
C ARG A 290 -28.94 -14.69 -3.29
N SER A 291 -27.94 -15.53 -3.52
CA SER A 291 -27.45 -16.50 -2.54
C SER A 291 -26.61 -15.85 -1.44
N VAL A 292 -26.12 -14.61 -1.65
CA VAL A 292 -25.31 -13.88 -0.68
C VAL A 292 -26.18 -13.39 0.50
N ASN A 293 -25.91 -13.91 1.68
CA ASN A 293 -26.60 -13.51 2.91
C ASN A 293 -25.97 -12.27 3.56
N LYS A 294 -24.66 -12.10 3.41
CA LYS A 294 -23.88 -10.97 3.93
C LYS A 294 -22.63 -10.72 3.10
N ILE A 295 -22.16 -9.49 3.18
CA ILE A 295 -20.87 -9.09 2.64
C ILE A 295 -19.93 -8.76 3.81
N ILE A 296 -18.71 -9.26 3.77
CA ILE A 296 -17.62 -8.84 4.65
C ILE A 296 -16.64 -8.02 3.84
N ILE A 297 -16.28 -6.83 4.32
CA ILE A 297 -15.18 -6.04 3.77
C ILE A 297 -14.02 -6.15 4.75
N THR A 298 -12.84 -6.58 4.29
CA THR A 298 -11.66 -6.69 5.15
C THR A 298 -10.46 -5.99 4.55
N ALA A 299 -9.73 -5.26 5.38
CA ALA A 299 -8.57 -4.47 4.98
C ALA A 299 -7.79 -3.95 6.21
N CYS A 300 -6.71 -3.21 5.96
CA CYS A 300 -5.93 -2.48 6.95
C CYS A 300 -5.86 -0.98 6.61
N GLY A 301 -5.69 -0.12 7.62
CA GLY A 301 -5.43 1.32 7.46
C GLY A 301 -6.49 2.05 6.63
N SER A 302 -6.07 2.90 5.69
CA SER A 302 -6.99 3.67 4.83
C SER A 302 -7.91 2.79 3.98
N ALA A 303 -7.46 1.59 3.58
CA ALA A 303 -8.29 0.65 2.84
C ALA A 303 -9.46 0.13 3.71
N TYR A 304 -9.23 -0.07 5.02
CA TYR A 304 -10.29 -0.38 5.97
C TYR A 304 -11.31 0.77 6.06
N TYR A 305 -10.85 2.03 6.12
CA TYR A 305 -11.76 3.19 6.15
C TYR A 305 -12.48 3.42 4.81
N ALA A 306 -11.87 3.03 3.68
CA ALA A 306 -12.60 2.96 2.42
C ALA A 306 -13.73 1.94 2.47
N GLY A 307 -13.48 0.78 3.07
CA GLY A 307 -14.50 -0.23 3.38
C GLY A 307 -15.62 0.32 4.27
N CYS A 308 -15.26 1.02 5.36
CA CYS A 308 -16.24 1.66 6.26
C CYS A 308 -17.15 2.65 5.53
N SER A 309 -16.58 3.43 4.59
CA SER A 309 -17.38 4.38 3.77
C SER A 309 -18.22 3.65 2.72
N GLY A 310 -17.62 2.66 2.01
CA GLY A 310 -18.28 1.88 0.96
C GLY A 310 -19.43 1.01 1.46
N ARG A 311 -19.34 0.52 2.70
CA ARG A 311 -20.41 -0.21 3.39
C ARG A 311 -21.76 0.47 3.23
N TYR A 312 -21.82 1.77 3.53
CA TYR A 312 -23.10 2.52 3.50
C TYR A 312 -23.71 2.59 2.10
N ALA A 313 -22.87 2.62 1.04
CA ALA A 313 -23.36 2.57 -0.33
C ALA A 313 -23.94 1.17 -0.65
N ILE A 314 -23.23 0.11 -0.29
CA ILE A 314 -23.64 -1.27 -0.56
C ILE A 314 -24.96 -1.59 0.21
N GLU A 315 -24.99 -1.33 1.52
CA GLU A 315 -26.19 -1.59 2.33
C GLU A 315 -27.41 -0.82 1.80
N LYS A 316 -27.21 0.46 1.45
CA LYS A 316 -28.30 1.32 0.94
C LYS A 316 -28.84 0.89 -0.41
N LEU A 317 -27.97 0.44 -1.32
CA LEU A 317 -28.35 0.16 -2.70
C LEU A 317 -28.70 -1.32 -2.92
N CYS A 318 -27.99 -2.25 -2.26
CA CYS A 318 -28.16 -3.69 -2.47
C CYS A 318 -29.12 -4.32 -1.45
N HIS A 319 -29.34 -3.69 -0.28
CA HIS A 319 -30.07 -4.23 0.84
C HIS A 319 -29.50 -5.58 1.35
N ILE A 320 -28.16 -5.70 1.32
CA ILE A 320 -27.40 -6.82 1.88
C ILE A 320 -26.62 -6.30 3.10
N PRO A 321 -26.65 -6.98 4.25
CA PRO A 321 -25.86 -6.59 5.43
C PRO A 321 -24.35 -6.60 5.11
N VAL A 322 -23.63 -5.57 5.58
CA VAL A 322 -22.18 -5.46 5.37
C VAL A 322 -21.47 -5.32 6.70
N GLN A 323 -20.54 -6.20 6.98
CA GLN A 323 -19.58 -6.11 8.07
C GLN A 323 -18.26 -5.58 7.54
N VAL A 324 -17.59 -4.70 8.30
CA VAL A 324 -16.25 -4.21 7.94
C VAL A 324 -15.31 -4.55 9.07
N GLU A 325 -14.30 -5.37 8.77
CA GLU A 325 -13.43 -5.95 9.76
C GLU A 325 -11.96 -5.59 9.47
N LEU A 326 -11.20 -5.29 10.51
CA LEU A 326 -9.74 -5.20 10.41
C LEU A 326 -9.19 -6.59 10.06
N ALA A 327 -8.31 -6.65 9.07
CA ALA A 327 -7.78 -7.92 8.58
C ALA A 327 -6.97 -8.66 9.65
N SER A 328 -6.24 -7.94 10.50
CA SER A 328 -5.52 -8.49 11.67
C SER A 328 -6.45 -9.20 12.66
N GLU A 329 -7.65 -8.65 12.88
CA GLU A 329 -8.61 -9.22 13.83
C GLU A 329 -9.43 -10.35 13.19
N LEU A 330 -9.85 -10.15 11.92
CA LEU A 330 -10.68 -11.13 11.22
C LEU A 330 -10.00 -12.50 11.13
N ARG A 331 -8.70 -12.54 10.87
CA ARG A 331 -7.95 -13.79 10.71
C ARG A 331 -7.92 -14.66 11.98
N TYR A 332 -7.97 -14.03 13.16
CA TYR A 332 -7.93 -14.72 14.45
C TYR A 332 -9.29 -14.82 15.15
N GLY A 333 -10.28 -14.06 14.67
CA GLY A 333 -11.61 -13.95 15.28
C GLY A 333 -12.57 -15.09 14.99
N GLU A 334 -12.11 -16.18 14.36
CA GLU A 334 -12.97 -17.31 13.92
C GLU A 334 -14.23 -16.80 13.17
N PRO A 335 -14.06 -16.10 12.03
CA PRO A 335 -15.16 -15.43 11.37
C PRO A 335 -16.26 -16.42 10.96
N MET A 336 -17.52 -16.05 11.23
CA MET A 336 -18.67 -16.82 10.76
C MET A 336 -18.86 -16.59 9.26
N VAL A 337 -18.14 -17.34 8.46
CA VAL A 337 -18.05 -17.27 7.00
C VAL A 337 -18.43 -18.64 6.43
N ASP A 338 -19.20 -18.63 5.36
CA ASP A 338 -19.69 -19.78 4.63
C ASP A 338 -19.78 -19.49 3.12
N GLU A 339 -20.30 -20.43 2.33
CA GLU A 339 -20.52 -20.32 0.89
C GLU A 339 -21.52 -19.23 0.47
N HIS A 340 -22.30 -18.73 1.41
CA HIS A 340 -23.23 -17.60 1.21
C HIS A 340 -22.66 -16.25 1.61
N THR A 341 -21.37 -16.21 1.94
CA THR A 341 -20.66 -14.99 2.31
C THR A 341 -19.82 -14.49 1.14
N LEU A 342 -20.01 -13.24 0.74
CA LEU A 342 -19.13 -12.56 -0.21
C LEU A 342 -18.11 -11.71 0.54
N VAL A 343 -16.83 -11.89 0.28
CA VAL A 343 -15.77 -11.12 0.95
C VAL A 343 -15.09 -10.18 -0.02
N LEU A 344 -15.13 -8.88 0.26
CA LEU A 344 -14.40 -7.85 -0.47
C LEU A 344 -13.10 -7.57 0.27
N VAL A 345 -11.98 -7.91 -0.35
CA VAL A 345 -10.63 -7.76 0.22
C VAL A 345 -9.96 -6.55 -0.42
N ILE A 346 -9.70 -5.50 0.37
CA ILE A 346 -9.18 -4.23 -0.16
C ILE A 346 -7.73 -4.04 0.25
N SER A 347 -6.85 -3.81 -0.74
CA SER A 347 -5.45 -3.45 -0.50
C SER A 347 -4.89 -2.68 -1.69
N GLN A 348 -4.25 -1.53 -1.45
CA GLN A 348 -3.62 -0.77 -2.52
C GLN A 348 -2.49 -1.59 -3.19
N SER A 349 -1.59 -2.17 -2.41
CA SER A 349 -0.47 -2.97 -2.90
C SER A 349 -0.87 -4.40 -3.31
N GLY A 350 -1.93 -4.94 -2.71
CA GLY A 350 -2.29 -6.35 -2.83
C GLY A 350 -1.31 -7.31 -2.14
N GLU A 351 -0.41 -6.78 -1.28
CA GLU A 351 0.66 -7.51 -0.60
C GLU A 351 0.64 -7.34 0.93
N THR A 352 -0.43 -6.81 1.50
CA THR A 352 -0.55 -6.61 2.95
C THR A 352 -0.72 -7.97 3.65
N ALA A 353 0.20 -8.32 4.55
CA ALA A 353 0.28 -9.65 5.16
C ALA A 353 -1.03 -10.06 5.85
N ASP A 354 -1.55 -9.24 6.78
CA ASP A 354 -2.80 -9.53 7.46
C ASP A 354 -3.98 -9.68 6.50
N THR A 355 -4.03 -8.84 5.47
CA THR A 355 -5.12 -8.87 4.48
C THR A 355 -5.07 -10.16 3.64
N ILE A 356 -3.87 -10.64 3.28
CA ILE A 356 -3.67 -11.92 2.61
C ILE A 356 -4.07 -13.08 3.51
N ALA A 357 -3.71 -13.02 4.79
CA ALA A 357 -4.05 -14.06 5.76
C ALA A 357 -5.57 -14.14 6.01
N ALA A 358 -6.24 -12.99 6.17
CA ALA A 358 -7.69 -12.91 6.28
C ALA A 358 -8.40 -13.47 5.04
N LEU A 359 -7.89 -13.15 3.83
CA LEU A 359 -8.38 -13.73 2.57
C LEU A 359 -8.31 -15.26 2.60
N LYS A 360 -7.12 -15.81 2.92
CA LYS A 360 -6.90 -17.28 2.98
C LYS A 360 -7.85 -17.95 3.96
N GLU A 361 -8.05 -17.36 5.13
CA GLU A 361 -8.98 -17.90 6.15
C GLU A 361 -10.43 -17.86 5.67
N CYS A 362 -10.91 -16.77 5.10
CA CYS A 362 -12.26 -16.69 4.55
C CYS A 362 -12.49 -17.68 3.40
N ARG A 363 -11.51 -17.83 2.50
CA ARG A 363 -11.56 -18.79 1.40
C ARG A 363 -11.60 -20.24 1.90
N ARG A 364 -10.79 -20.57 2.92
CA ARG A 364 -10.79 -21.89 3.57
C ARG A 364 -12.16 -22.26 4.14
N ARG A 365 -12.95 -21.25 4.56
CA ARG A 365 -14.31 -21.42 5.09
C ARG A 365 -15.40 -21.42 4.00
N GLY A 366 -15.03 -21.27 2.72
CA GLY A 366 -15.95 -21.39 1.59
C GLY A 366 -16.49 -20.09 1.04
N ALA A 367 -16.05 -18.92 1.53
CA ALA A 367 -16.50 -17.62 0.98
C ALA A 367 -16.02 -17.39 -0.45
N THR A 368 -16.83 -16.69 -1.24
CA THR A 368 -16.40 -16.10 -2.52
C THR A 368 -15.62 -14.81 -2.25
N ILE A 369 -14.44 -14.69 -2.86
CA ILE A 369 -13.51 -13.59 -2.61
C ILE A 369 -13.42 -12.67 -3.83
N ILE A 370 -13.64 -11.37 -3.63
CA ILE A 370 -13.32 -10.33 -4.61
C ILE A 370 -12.19 -9.47 -4.07
N GLY A 371 -11.05 -9.47 -4.75
CA GLY A 371 -9.93 -8.58 -4.46
C GLY A 371 -10.13 -7.20 -5.10
N ILE A 372 -9.95 -6.13 -4.32
CA ILE A 372 -9.93 -4.74 -4.81
C ILE A 372 -8.51 -4.22 -4.60
N VAL A 373 -7.70 -4.20 -5.67
CA VAL A 373 -6.27 -3.91 -5.60
C VAL A 373 -5.82 -2.94 -6.69
N ASN A 374 -4.69 -2.28 -6.51
CA ASN A 374 -4.12 -1.40 -7.53
C ASN A 374 -3.00 -2.08 -8.33
N VAL A 375 -2.27 -3.02 -7.74
CA VAL A 375 -1.12 -3.66 -8.37
C VAL A 375 -1.54 -4.93 -9.09
N VAL A 376 -1.36 -4.93 -10.42
CA VAL A 376 -1.63 -6.10 -11.27
C VAL A 376 -0.67 -7.23 -10.91
N GLY A 377 -1.22 -8.45 -10.79
CA GLY A 377 -0.44 -9.64 -10.48
C GLY A 377 0.04 -9.74 -9.02
N SER A 378 -0.50 -8.90 -8.13
CA SER A 378 -0.25 -9.00 -6.69
C SER A 378 -0.81 -10.29 -6.09
N THR A 379 -0.34 -10.62 -4.89
CA THR A 379 -0.74 -11.85 -4.20
C THR A 379 -2.26 -11.93 -3.98
N ILE A 380 -2.90 -10.83 -3.54
CA ILE A 380 -4.36 -10.79 -3.40
C ILE A 380 -5.05 -10.99 -4.76
N ALA A 381 -4.55 -10.35 -5.85
CA ALA A 381 -5.13 -10.52 -7.17
C ALA A 381 -5.08 -11.97 -7.69
N LYS A 382 -4.04 -12.73 -7.32
CA LYS A 382 -3.88 -14.14 -7.68
C LYS A 382 -4.71 -15.08 -6.81
N LEU A 383 -4.89 -14.75 -5.53
CA LEU A 383 -5.61 -15.60 -4.58
C LEU A 383 -7.11 -15.35 -4.58
N ALA A 384 -7.59 -14.19 -4.98
CA ALA A 384 -9.01 -13.91 -5.06
C ALA A 384 -9.67 -14.70 -6.20
N ASP A 385 -10.96 -15.03 -6.05
CA ASP A 385 -11.74 -15.66 -7.11
C ASP A 385 -12.00 -14.69 -8.26
N HIS A 386 -12.14 -13.39 -7.91
CA HIS A 386 -12.31 -12.28 -8.84
C HIS A 386 -11.50 -11.07 -8.40
N THR A 387 -11.09 -10.23 -9.35
CA THR A 387 -10.29 -9.03 -9.05
C THR A 387 -10.85 -7.79 -9.73
N LEU A 388 -10.98 -6.72 -8.97
CA LEU A 388 -11.29 -5.37 -9.43
C LEU A 388 -10.06 -4.47 -9.23
N TYR A 389 -9.45 -4.04 -10.31
CA TYR A 389 -8.30 -3.13 -10.23
C TYR A 389 -8.77 -1.68 -10.05
N THR A 390 -8.11 -0.93 -9.17
CA THR A 390 -8.43 0.47 -8.91
C THR A 390 -7.88 1.43 -9.96
N TRP A 391 -6.90 0.99 -10.75
CA TRP A 391 -6.25 1.76 -11.81
C TRP A 391 -5.78 3.16 -11.40
N ALA A 392 -5.40 3.32 -10.13
CA ALA A 392 -4.93 4.60 -9.57
C ALA A 392 -3.56 5.04 -10.11
N GLY A 393 -2.86 4.16 -10.85
CA GLY A 393 -1.46 4.35 -11.21
C GLY A 393 -0.54 4.20 -10.00
N PRO A 394 0.78 4.50 -10.13
CA PRO A 394 1.71 4.42 -9.02
C PRO A 394 1.36 5.45 -7.94
N GLU A 395 1.40 5.02 -6.69
CA GLU A 395 1.22 5.85 -5.50
C GLU A 395 2.44 5.68 -4.60
N ILE A 396 3.25 6.73 -4.48
CA ILE A 396 4.59 6.72 -3.89
C ILE A 396 4.60 7.23 -2.45
N ALA A 397 3.82 8.29 -2.15
CA ALA A 397 3.69 8.79 -0.79
C ALA A 397 3.22 7.67 0.14
N VAL A 398 3.84 7.56 1.33
CA VAL A 398 3.49 6.50 2.29
C VAL A 398 2.03 6.61 2.71
N ALA A 399 1.57 7.80 3.04
CA ALA A 399 0.17 8.05 3.34
C ALA A 399 -0.67 8.00 2.05
N THR A 400 -1.60 7.06 1.97
CA THR A 400 -2.45 6.83 0.79
C THR A 400 -3.48 7.95 0.62
N THR A 401 -3.73 8.38 -0.62
CA THR A 401 -4.69 9.43 -0.98
C THR A 401 -5.56 9.02 -2.17
N LYS A 402 -5.01 9.03 -3.39
CA LYS A 402 -5.74 8.60 -4.60
C LYS A 402 -6.12 7.12 -4.56
N GLY A 403 -5.33 6.29 -3.86
CA GLY A 403 -5.66 4.90 -3.61
C GLY A 403 -6.99 4.74 -2.89
N TYR A 404 -7.19 5.47 -1.79
CA TYR A 404 -8.44 5.50 -1.04
C TYR A 404 -9.64 5.93 -1.91
N THR A 405 -9.50 7.02 -2.64
CA THR A 405 -10.60 7.57 -3.47
C THR A 405 -10.97 6.64 -4.62
N THR A 406 -9.99 5.96 -5.24
CA THR A 406 -10.26 4.97 -6.28
C THR A 406 -10.87 3.67 -5.72
N GLN A 407 -10.50 3.26 -4.51
CA GLN A 407 -11.17 2.16 -3.82
C GLN A 407 -12.65 2.47 -3.58
N LEU A 408 -12.99 3.69 -3.13
CA LEU A 408 -14.38 4.13 -3.03
C LEU A 408 -15.10 4.08 -4.37
N ALA A 409 -14.47 4.58 -5.45
CA ALA A 409 -15.08 4.55 -6.78
C ALA A 409 -15.41 3.12 -7.25
N VAL A 410 -14.53 2.16 -6.97
CA VAL A 410 -14.75 0.73 -7.28
C VAL A 410 -15.85 0.14 -6.39
N LEU A 411 -15.91 0.48 -5.11
CA LEU A 411 -16.99 0.04 -4.22
C LEU A 411 -18.36 0.59 -4.65
N TYR A 412 -18.41 1.84 -5.15
CA TYR A 412 -19.64 2.42 -5.70
C TYR A 412 -20.08 1.75 -7.01
N LEU A 413 -19.13 1.42 -7.88
CA LEU A 413 -19.40 0.62 -9.09
C LEU A 413 -19.99 -0.73 -8.73
N PHE A 414 -19.35 -1.45 -7.80
CA PHE A 414 -19.83 -2.75 -7.31
C PHE A 414 -21.24 -2.63 -6.72
N ALA A 415 -21.50 -1.63 -5.87
CA ALA A 415 -22.81 -1.42 -5.26
C ALA A 415 -23.90 -1.18 -6.30
N LEU A 416 -23.64 -0.35 -7.31
CA LEU A 416 -24.59 -0.10 -8.39
C LEU A 416 -24.80 -1.33 -9.29
N TYR A 417 -23.73 -2.05 -9.62
CA TYR A 417 -23.80 -3.29 -10.39
C TYR A 417 -24.65 -4.34 -9.67
N ALA A 418 -24.36 -4.60 -8.40
CA ALA A 418 -25.08 -5.58 -7.62
C ALA A 418 -26.56 -5.17 -7.40
N ALA A 419 -26.83 -3.89 -7.16
CA ALA A 419 -28.19 -3.38 -6.99
C ALA A 419 -29.03 -3.50 -8.28
N GLU A 420 -28.44 -3.28 -9.44
CA GLU A 420 -29.08 -3.49 -10.75
C GLU A 420 -29.44 -4.97 -10.96
N LYS A 421 -28.45 -5.86 -10.80
CA LYS A 421 -28.64 -7.31 -10.95
C LYS A 421 -29.69 -7.87 -10.00
N LEU A 422 -29.77 -7.35 -8.77
CA LEU A 422 -30.76 -7.73 -7.76
C LEU A 422 -32.13 -7.09 -7.98
N GLY A 423 -32.29 -6.21 -8.96
CA GLY A 423 -33.53 -5.48 -9.20
C GLY A 423 -33.95 -4.54 -8.05
N ARG A 424 -32.96 -4.02 -7.28
CA ARG A 424 -33.21 -3.15 -6.11
C ARG A 424 -33.52 -1.70 -6.49
N LEU A 425 -33.15 -1.29 -7.69
CA LEU A 425 -33.31 0.08 -8.17
C LEU A 425 -34.27 0.15 -9.36
N GLN A 426 -35.14 1.14 -9.36
CA GLN A 426 -35.90 1.47 -10.55
C GLN A 426 -34.96 2.03 -11.64
N LYS A 427 -35.28 1.80 -12.92
CA LYS A 427 -34.43 2.20 -14.04
C LYS A 427 -34.07 3.70 -14.02
N ALA A 428 -35.01 4.58 -13.70
CA ALA A 428 -34.73 6.03 -13.62
C ALA A 428 -33.76 6.36 -12.49
N GLN A 429 -33.90 5.73 -11.32
CA GLN A 429 -33.01 5.90 -10.18
C GLN A 429 -31.60 5.38 -10.48
N TYR A 430 -31.51 4.19 -11.05
CA TYR A 430 -30.22 3.62 -11.50
C TYR A 430 -29.50 4.55 -12.48
N THR A 431 -30.21 5.02 -13.53
CA THR A 431 -29.63 5.94 -14.52
C THR A 431 -29.12 7.24 -13.89
N ALA A 432 -29.88 7.82 -12.95
CA ALA A 432 -29.46 9.04 -12.23
C ALA A 432 -28.20 8.81 -11.37
N LEU A 433 -28.11 7.67 -10.68
CA LEU A 433 -26.95 7.32 -9.85
C LEU A 433 -25.73 7.04 -10.71
N VAL A 434 -25.86 6.29 -11.82
CA VAL A 434 -24.77 6.05 -12.77
C VAL A 434 -24.26 7.37 -13.37
N TYR A 435 -25.16 8.28 -13.74
CA TYR A 435 -24.78 9.60 -14.21
C TYR A 435 -24.04 10.39 -13.13
N SER A 436 -24.51 10.38 -11.89
CA SER A 436 -23.84 11.04 -10.77
C SER A 436 -22.44 10.47 -10.53
N LEU A 437 -22.27 9.13 -10.59
CA LEU A 437 -20.99 8.47 -10.49
C LEU A 437 -20.06 8.87 -11.64
N LYS A 438 -20.57 8.94 -12.87
CA LYS A 438 -19.81 9.42 -14.05
C LYS A 438 -19.30 10.86 -13.89
N MET A 439 -20.03 11.67 -13.14
CA MET A 439 -19.65 13.07 -12.84
C MET A 439 -18.64 13.19 -11.70
N LEU A 440 -18.36 12.12 -10.95
CA LEU A 440 -17.48 12.15 -9.78
C LEU A 440 -16.09 12.73 -10.07
N PRO A 441 -15.38 12.38 -11.17
CA PRO A 441 -14.08 13.01 -11.49
C PRO A 441 -14.17 14.53 -11.63
N LYS A 442 -15.20 15.02 -12.28
CA LYS A 442 -15.43 16.47 -12.42
C LYS A 442 -15.68 17.15 -11.08
N ARG A 443 -16.48 16.52 -10.22
CA ARG A 443 -16.77 17.04 -8.87
C ARG A 443 -15.55 17.03 -7.96
N LEU A 444 -14.66 16.02 -8.11
CA LEU A 444 -13.36 16.00 -7.44
C LEU A 444 -12.49 17.17 -7.86
N GLN A 445 -12.40 17.48 -9.17
CA GLN A 445 -11.66 18.64 -9.65
C GLN A 445 -12.25 19.93 -9.07
N GLU A 446 -13.56 20.12 -9.13
CA GLU A 446 -14.24 21.28 -8.54
C GLU A 446 -13.96 21.37 -7.02
N THR A 447 -13.87 20.25 -6.30
CA THR A 447 -13.53 20.22 -4.87
C THR A 447 -12.11 20.73 -4.63
N ILE A 448 -11.14 20.30 -5.44
CA ILE A 448 -9.75 20.75 -5.36
C ILE A 448 -9.68 22.26 -5.64
N ASP A 449 -10.29 22.72 -6.73
CA ASP A 449 -10.22 24.10 -7.18
C ASP A 449 -10.86 25.12 -6.20
N MET A 450 -11.89 24.66 -5.46
CA MET A 450 -12.60 25.49 -4.47
C MET A 450 -11.85 25.65 -3.13
N ASN A 451 -10.82 24.85 -2.86
CA ASN A 451 -10.26 24.73 -1.51
C ASN A 451 -8.91 25.46 -1.31
N TYR A 452 -8.71 26.59 -1.98
CA TYR A 452 -7.53 27.44 -1.85
C TYR A 452 -7.30 28.01 -0.43
N GLN A 453 -8.32 28.00 0.42
CA GLN A 453 -8.26 28.51 1.80
C GLN A 453 -7.67 27.50 2.81
N ILE A 454 -7.54 26.22 2.44
CA ILE A 454 -7.11 25.14 3.36
C ILE A 454 -5.73 25.41 3.99
N PRO A 455 -4.73 25.97 3.28
CA PRO A 455 -3.46 26.30 3.92
C PRO A 455 -3.60 27.19 5.16
N ALA A 456 -4.43 28.24 5.06
CA ALA A 456 -4.67 29.15 6.19
C ALA A 456 -5.50 28.50 7.32
N LEU A 457 -6.39 27.56 6.97
CA LEU A 457 -7.15 26.80 7.95
C LEU A 457 -6.27 25.78 8.70
N ALA A 458 -5.30 25.17 8.03
CA ALA A 458 -4.38 24.24 8.65
C ALA A 458 -3.64 24.89 9.83
N GLY A 459 -3.06 26.07 9.64
CA GLY A 459 -2.39 26.82 10.71
C GLY A 459 -3.30 27.15 11.90
N ARG A 460 -4.61 27.36 11.65
CA ARG A 460 -5.56 27.71 12.71
C ARG A 460 -6.11 26.51 13.49
N TYR A 461 -6.21 25.33 12.88
CA TYR A 461 -6.91 24.18 13.44
C TYR A 461 -5.98 22.99 13.76
N ALA A 462 -4.77 22.95 13.22
CA ALA A 462 -3.86 21.83 13.38
C ALA A 462 -2.61 22.17 14.19
N SER A 463 -2.74 23.04 15.19
CA SER A 463 -1.65 23.43 16.11
C SER A 463 -1.53 22.51 17.34
N GLN A 464 -2.57 21.77 17.68
CA GLN A 464 -2.64 20.89 18.86
C GLN A 464 -3.48 19.64 18.54
N SER A 465 -3.67 18.76 19.53
CA SER A 465 -4.60 17.62 19.41
C SER A 465 -5.98 18.09 18.94
N LEU A 466 -6.61 17.31 18.08
CA LEU A 466 -7.88 17.69 17.47
C LEU A 466 -8.86 16.52 17.34
N PHE A 467 -10.14 16.83 17.30
CA PHE A 467 -11.19 15.85 17.13
C PHE A 467 -11.83 15.97 15.75
N PHE A 468 -12.19 14.82 15.19
CA PHE A 468 -13.02 14.72 14.01
C PHE A 468 -14.39 14.14 14.42
N ILE A 469 -15.47 14.73 13.94
CA ILE A 469 -16.81 14.23 14.22
C ILE A 469 -17.63 14.11 12.94
N GLY A 470 -18.50 13.11 12.89
CA GLY A 470 -19.42 12.88 11.78
C GLY A 470 -20.49 11.89 12.13
N ARG A 471 -21.44 11.67 11.22
CA ARG A 471 -22.49 10.67 11.37
C ARG A 471 -22.59 9.82 10.11
N ASN A 472 -22.77 8.50 10.28
CA ASN A 472 -22.92 7.57 9.16
C ASN A 472 -21.67 7.65 8.24
N THR A 473 -21.84 7.86 6.93
CA THR A 473 -20.75 8.01 5.96
C THR A 473 -19.77 9.13 6.35
N ASP A 474 -20.27 10.24 6.92
CA ASP A 474 -19.42 11.35 7.36
C ASP A 474 -18.48 10.95 8.51
N TYR A 475 -18.91 10.03 9.39
CA TYR A 475 -18.04 9.48 10.43
C TYR A 475 -16.93 8.61 9.82
N ALA A 476 -17.26 7.78 8.84
CA ALA A 476 -16.25 6.97 8.15
C ALA A 476 -15.18 7.84 7.44
N VAL A 477 -15.59 8.95 6.83
CA VAL A 477 -14.67 9.95 6.26
C VAL A 477 -13.83 10.64 7.33
N ALA A 478 -14.44 10.98 8.46
CA ALA A 478 -13.77 11.60 9.61
C ALA A 478 -12.66 10.69 10.18
N LEU A 479 -12.88 9.36 10.21
CA LEU A 479 -11.86 8.37 10.60
C LEU A 479 -10.62 8.43 9.68
N GLU A 480 -10.82 8.49 8.36
CA GLU A 480 -9.72 8.63 7.40
C GLU A 480 -9.01 9.98 7.54
N GLY A 481 -9.75 11.07 7.72
CA GLY A 481 -9.16 12.39 7.96
C GLY A 481 -8.28 12.42 9.21
N ALA A 482 -8.74 11.83 10.31
CA ALA A 482 -7.97 11.70 11.55
C ALA A 482 -6.73 10.81 11.36
N LEU A 483 -6.82 9.73 10.56
CA LEU A 483 -5.68 8.91 10.23
C LEU A 483 -4.62 9.71 9.47
N LYS A 484 -4.99 10.42 8.40
CA LYS A 484 -4.05 11.26 7.62
C LYS A 484 -3.35 12.29 8.50
N MET A 485 -4.10 12.93 9.40
CA MET A 485 -3.52 13.89 10.34
C MET A 485 -2.45 13.26 11.23
N LYS A 486 -2.73 12.09 11.81
CA LYS A 486 -1.76 11.33 12.64
C LYS A 486 -0.53 10.91 11.86
N GLU A 487 -0.72 10.34 10.67
CA GLU A 487 0.37 9.75 9.87
C GLU A 487 1.44 10.77 9.48
N ILE A 488 1.05 11.94 9.00
CA ILE A 488 1.99 12.86 8.36
C ILE A 488 2.35 14.09 9.21
N SER A 489 1.45 14.55 10.09
CA SER A 489 1.71 15.70 10.96
C SER A 489 2.08 15.32 12.39
N TYR A 490 1.92 14.05 12.76
CA TYR A 490 2.14 13.51 14.11
C TYR A 490 1.28 14.18 15.19
N LEU A 491 0.22 14.86 14.80
CA LEU A 491 -0.77 15.40 15.72
C LEU A 491 -1.68 14.28 16.22
N HIS A 492 -1.94 14.24 17.50
CA HIS A 492 -2.94 13.35 18.04
C HIS A 492 -4.32 13.79 17.51
N ALA A 493 -4.95 12.94 16.74
CA ALA A 493 -6.24 13.19 16.12
C ALA A 493 -7.14 11.97 16.28
N GLU A 494 -8.33 12.19 16.84
CA GLU A 494 -9.31 11.13 17.03
C GLU A 494 -10.62 11.45 16.34
N SER A 495 -11.32 10.40 15.91
CA SER A 495 -12.62 10.55 15.26
C SER A 495 -13.70 9.84 16.07
N TYR A 496 -14.81 10.52 16.23
CA TYR A 496 -15.97 10.00 16.97
C TYR A 496 -17.25 10.08 16.12
N ALA A 497 -18.10 9.08 16.27
CA ALA A 497 -19.47 9.24 15.85
C ALA A 497 -20.08 10.40 16.67
N ALA A 498 -20.53 11.47 15.99
CA ALA A 498 -20.88 12.73 16.64
C ALA A 498 -21.91 12.59 17.77
N GLY A 499 -22.82 11.60 17.67
CA GLY A 499 -23.77 11.32 18.74
C GLY A 499 -23.16 10.63 19.95
N GLU A 500 -22.06 9.89 19.77
CA GLU A 500 -21.37 9.14 20.81
C GLU A 500 -20.50 10.04 21.71
N LEU A 501 -20.09 11.20 21.19
CA LEU A 501 -19.21 12.11 21.92
C LEU A 501 -19.70 12.43 23.35
N LYS A 502 -21.01 12.59 23.53
CA LYS A 502 -21.64 12.89 24.83
C LYS A 502 -21.60 11.74 25.86
N HIS A 503 -21.24 10.51 25.42
CA HIS A 503 -21.18 9.33 26.29
C HIS A 503 -19.81 9.11 26.93
N GLY A 504 -18.97 10.15 26.97
CA GLY A 504 -17.67 10.13 27.67
C GLY A 504 -16.69 11.16 27.12
N THR A 505 -16.36 11.07 25.85
CA THR A 505 -15.23 11.79 25.24
C THR A 505 -15.45 13.31 25.10
N ILE A 506 -16.67 13.80 25.25
CA ILE A 506 -16.97 15.25 25.36
C ILE A 506 -16.27 15.90 26.55
N ALA A 507 -15.87 15.11 27.55
CA ALA A 507 -15.07 15.59 28.69
C ALA A 507 -13.69 16.13 28.31
N LEU A 508 -13.21 15.81 27.09
CA LEU A 508 -11.94 16.28 26.55
C LEU A 508 -12.07 17.60 25.77
N ILE A 509 -13.27 18.16 25.68
CA ILE A 509 -13.50 19.42 24.97
C ILE A 509 -13.32 20.58 25.96
N ASP A 510 -12.24 21.33 25.75
CA ASP A 510 -11.89 22.54 26.48
C ASP A 510 -11.94 23.79 25.56
N GLU A 511 -11.71 24.96 26.15
CA GLU A 511 -11.66 26.24 25.44
C GLU A 511 -10.62 26.22 24.32
N GLY A 512 -11.04 26.54 23.12
CA GLY A 512 -10.19 26.55 21.93
C GLY A 512 -9.87 25.16 21.34
N GLN A 513 -10.41 24.06 21.88
CA GLN A 513 -10.18 22.71 21.34
C GLN A 513 -10.65 22.60 19.90
N PRO A 514 -9.76 22.27 18.92
CA PRO A 514 -10.15 22.13 17.53
C PRO A 514 -11.05 20.91 17.30
N VAL A 515 -12.15 21.12 16.60
CA VAL A 515 -13.07 20.07 16.18
C VAL A 515 -13.36 20.21 14.69
N ILE A 516 -13.08 19.17 13.92
CA ILE A 516 -13.38 19.08 12.49
C ILE A 516 -14.71 18.32 12.33
N ALA A 517 -15.75 19.00 11.88
CA ALA A 517 -17.09 18.42 11.74
C ALA A 517 -17.42 18.11 10.28
N VAL A 518 -17.57 16.84 9.91
CA VAL A 518 -18.01 16.44 8.57
C VAL A 518 -19.55 16.41 8.55
N CYS A 519 -20.15 17.18 7.64
CA CYS A 519 -21.59 17.40 7.53
C CYS A 519 -22.05 17.38 6.06
N CYS A 520 -21.71 16.30 5.34
CA CYS A 520 -22.05 16.10 3.92
C CYS A 520 -23.23 15.16 3.72
N ASN A 521 -23.68 14.47 4.76
CA ASN A 521 -24.91 13.68 4.72
C ASN A 521 -26.12 14.58 5.00
N GLU A 522 -26.83 15.01 3.94
CA GLU A 522 -27.92 15.98 4.03
C GLU A 522 -29.05 15.51 4.99
N ALA A 523 -29.35 14.21 5.02
CA ALA A 523 -30.39 13.65 5.89
C ALA A 523 -30.04 13.74 7.39
N LEU A 524 -28.74 13.79 7.71
CA LEU A 524 -28.23 13.81 9.09
C LEU A 524 -27.63 15.17 9.49
N CYS A 525 -27.61 16.15 8.57
CA CYS A 525 -26.98 17.44 8.80
C CYS A 525 -27.50 18.16 10.04
N ASP A 526 -28.81 18.22 10.25
CA ASP A 526 -29.40 18.88 11.44
C ASP A 526 -28.98 18.18 12.75
N LYS A 527 -28.74 16.87 12.72
CA LYS A 527 -28.22 16.12 13.88
C LYS A 527 -26.74 16.42 14.14
N THR A 528 -25.94 16.53 13.08
CA THR A 528 -24.53 16.93 13.18
C THR A 528 -24.42 18.39 13.67
N LEU A 529 -25.27 19.29 13.18
CA LEU A 529 -25.34 20.68 13.67
C LEU A 529 -25.62 20.74 15.18
N SER A 530 -26.54 19.93 15.70
CA SER A 530 -26.78 19.86 17.15
C SER A 530 -25.52 19.47 17.93
N ASN A 531 -24.71 18.54 17.38
CA ASN A 531 -23.44 18.15 18.03
C ASN A 531 -22.38 19.26 17.92
N ILE A 532 -22.35 20.04 16.83
CA ILE A 532 -21.51 21.23 16.72
C ILE A 532 -21.84 22.23 17.83
N VAL A 533 -23.12 22.51 18.04
CA VAL A 533 -23.57 23.39 19.13
C VAL A 533 -23.15 22.85 20.50
N GLU A 534 -23.28 21.53 20.74
CA GLU A 534 -22.88 20.88 21.99
C GLU A 534 -21.37 21.09 22.32
N VAL A 535 -20.48 20.92 21.33
CA VAL A 535 -19.03 21.11 21.55
C VAL A 535 -18.68 22.59 21.65
N LYS A 536 -19.30 23.46 20.89
CA LYS A 536 -19.12 24.91 20.97
C LYS A 536 -19.56 25.50 22.31
N ALA A 537 -20.61 24.95 22.91
CA ALA A 537 -21.05 25.35 24.26
C ALA A 537 -19.98 25.07 25.35
N ARG A 538 -18.95 24.28 25.03
CA ARG A 538 -17.79 23.95 25.88
C ARG A 538 -16.49 24.64 25.44
N GLY A 539 -16.60 25.60 24.52
CA GLY A 539 -15.47 26.38 24.05
C GLY A 539 -14.74 25.81 22.83
N ALA A 540 -15.21 24.73 22.21
CA ALA A 540 -14.58 24.17 21.03
C ALA A 540 -14.53 25.17 19.87
N LYS A 541 -13.45 25.14 19.10
CA LYS A 541 -13.30 25.84 17.83
C LYS A 541 -13.60 24.90 16.68
N VAL A 542 -14.66 25.15 15.94
CA VAL A 542 -15.22 24.21 14.96
C VAL A 542 -14.91 24.62 13.54
N LEU A 543 -14.24 23.75 12.78
CA LEU A 543 -14.15 23.79 11.33
C LEU A 543 -15.12 22.76 10.75
N ALA A 544 -16.09 23.22 9.98
CA ALA A 544 -17.07 22.33 9.36
C ALA A 544 -16.77 22.09 7.87
N LEU A 545 -17.07 20.88 7.40
CA LEU A 545 -17.05 20.49 5.99
C LEU A 545 -18.47 20.20 5.54
N ALA A 546 -18.98 20.89 4.51
CA ALA A 546 -20.35 20.75 4.07
C ALA A 546 -20.53 20.96 2.56
N PHE A 547 -21.67 20.54 2.03
CA PHE A 547 -22.05 20.87 0.67
C PHE A 547 -22.31 22.36 0.49
N ARG A 548 -21.86 22.91 -0.66
CA ARG A 548 -22.11 24.29 -1.06
C ARG A 548 -23.60 24.63 -1.00
N GLY A 549 -23.91 25.77 -0.39
CA GLY A 549 -25.27 26.24 -0.19
C GLY A 549 -25.92 25.83 1.13
N ASN A 550 -25.23 25.12 2.00
CA ASN A 550 -25.67 24.87 3.37
C ASN A 550 -25.50 26.12 4.23
N ARG A 551 -26.56 26.93 4.35
CA ARG A 551 -26.52 28.19 5.10
C ARG A 551 -26.57 27.98 6.62
N LYS A 552 -27.18 26.88 7.08
CA LYS A 552 -27.33 26.61 8.52
C LYS A 552 -25.96 26.40 9.19
N ILE A 553 -25.02 25.74 8.50
CA ILE A 553 -23.71 25.44 9.08
C ILE A 553 -22.86 26.68 9.29
N VAL A 554 -23.01 27.70 8.42
CA VAL A 554 -22.27 28.96 8.51
C VAL A 554 -22.55 29.72 9.80
N SER A 555 -23.77 29.59 10.35
CA SER A 555 -24.13 30.23 11.61
C SER A 555 -23.68 29.46 12.85
N GLN A 556 -23.24 28.22 12.69
CA GLN A 556 -22.91 27.34 13.82
C GLN A 556 -21.41 27.02 13.93
N ALA A 557 -20.69 26.95 12.82
CA ALA A 557 -19.23 26.70 12.80
C ALA A 557 -18.44 28.01 12.80
N ASP A 558 -17.17 27.97 13.22
CA ASP A 558 -16.28 29.13 13.19
C ASP A 558 -15.71 29.34 11.79
N ASP A 559 -15.41 28.25 11.08
CA ASP A 559 -15.01 28.26 9.67
C ASP A 559 -15.72 27.11 8.94
N VAL A 560 -15.89 27.27 7.62
CA VAL A 560 -16.55 26.24 6.79
C VAL A 560 -15.76 26.01 5.50
N ILE A 561 -15.49 24.76 5.22
CA ILE A 561 -15.01 24.27 3.92
C ILE A 561 -16.22 23.79 3.13
N PHE A 562 -16.41 24.32 1.92
CA PHE A 562 -17.48 23.87 1.03
C PHE A 562 -16.96 22.94 -0.06
N ILE A 563 -17.75 21.91 -0.36
CA ILE A 563 -17.56 21.00 -1.50
C ILE A 563 -18.79 21.07 -2.43
N PRO A 564 -18.63 20.72 -3.72
CA PRO A 564 -19.76 20.69 -4.65
C PRO A 564 -20.76 19.59 -4.25
N ARG A 565 -22.01 19.77 -4.62
CA ARG A 565 -23.07 18.77 -4.38
C ARG A 565 -22.87 17.56 -5.29
N ILE A 566 -23.11 16.40 -4.71
CA ILE A 566 -23.20 15.09 -5.38
C ILE A 566 -24.27 14.27 -4.66
N GLU A 567 -24.72 13.16 -5.23
CA GLU A 567 -25.54 12.19 -4.52
C GLU A 567 -24.87 11.77 -3.21
N THR A 568 -25.59 11.82 -2.10
CA THR A 568 -25.04 11.59 -0.74
C THR A 568 -24.28 10.25 -0.63
N VAL A 569 -24.71 9.24 -1.39
CA VAL A 569 -24.08 7.92 -1.39
C VAL A 569 -22.63 7.96 -1.90
N PHE A 570 -22.23 8.98 -2.65
CA PHE A 570 -20.88 9.19 -3.19
C PHE A 570 -20.11 10.32 -2.49
N SER A 571 -20.71 10.93 -1.47
CA SER A 571 -20.14 12.12 -0.81
C SER A 571 -18.77 11.89 -0.19
N ALA A 572 -18.50 10.68 0.30
CA ALA A 572 -17.23 10.36 0.95
C ALA A 572 -16.00 10.62 0.06
N ALA A 573 -16.12 10.33 -1.24
CA ALA A 573 -15.03 10.55 -2.18
C ALA A 573 -14.67 12.03 -2.38
N LEU A 574 -15.64 12.95 -2.21
CA LEU A 574 -15.38 14.40 -2.25
C LEU A 574 -14.93 14.92 -0.89
N ALA A 575 -15.57 14.46 0.18
CA ALA A 575 -15.36 14.98 1.52
C ALA A 575 -13.96 14.65 2.08
N VAL A 576 -13.34 13.57 1.63
CA VAL A 576 -11.98 13.20 2.06
C VAL A 576 -10.91 14.15 1.54
N VAL A 577 -11.08 14.74 0.35
CA VAL A 577 -10.06 15.58 -0.30
C VAL A 577 -9.66 16.81 0.53
N PRO A 578 -10.60 17.63 1.04
CA PRO A 578 -10.24 18.72 1.95
C PRO A 578 -9.53 18.26 3.22
N LEU A 579 -9.86 17.07 3.75
CA LEU A 579 -9.22 16.54 4.96
C LEU A 579 -7.78 16.07 4.67
N GLN A 580 -7.54 15.48 3.49
CA GLN A 580 -6.18 15.15 3.02
C GLN A 580 -5.33 16.42 2.84
N LEU A 581 -5.88 17.46 2.23
CA LEU A 581 -5.21 18.75 2.08
C LEU A 581 -4.95 19.42 3.45
N LEU A 582 -5.90 19.36 4.37
CA LEU A 582 -5.73 19.90 5.73
C LEU A 582 -4.56 19.21 6.44
N ALA A 583 -4.49 17.88 6.39
CA ALA A 583 -3.38 17.11 6.96
C ALA A 583 -2.05 17.44 6.27
N TYR A 584 -2.04 17.54 4.94
CA TYR A 584 -0.86 17.91 4.15
C TYR A 584 -0.28 19.27 4.58
N TYR A 585 -1.12 20.30 4.64
CA TYR A 585 -0.65 21.66 5.00
C TYR A 585 -0.28 21.76 6.48
N ALA A 586 -0.96 21.03 7.37
CA ALA A 586 -0.57 20.92 8.77
C ALA A 586 0.84 20.30 8.92
N ALA A 587 1.12 19.22 8.19
CA ALA A 587 2.43 18.58 8.18
C ALA A 587 3.51 19.48 7.57
N LYS A 588 3.18 20.20 6.49
CA LYS A 588 4.08 21.17 5.85
C LYS A 588 4.46 22.30 6.78
N GLU A 589 3.51 22.90 7.48
CA GLU A 589 3.75 24.00 8.44
C GLU A 589 4.65 23.54 9.60
N LYS A 590 4.51 22.28 10.02
CA LYS A 590 5.35 21.67 11.07
C LYS A 590 6.71 21.20 10.57
N GLY A 591 7.02 21.29 9.27
CA GLY A 591 8.27 20.82 8.68
C GLY A 591 8.46 19.30 8.73
N CYS A 592 7.36 18.54 8.73
CA CYS A 592 7.39 17.07 8.73
C CYS A 592 7.77 16.53 7.36
N ASP A 593 8.39 15.33 7.31
CA ASP A 593 8.59 14.58 6.07
C ASP A 593 7.25 13.96 5.64
N ILE A 594 6.60 14.57 4.67
CA ILE A 594 5.22 14.24 4.24
C ILE A 594 5.18 12.95 3.43
N ASP A 595 6.15 12.77 2.53
CA ASP A 595 6.17 11.60 1.64
C ASP A 595 6.66 10.34 2.35
N LYS A 596 7.54 10.50 3.35
CA LYS A 596 8.17 9.41 4.11
C LYS A 596 8.08 9.71 5.62
N PRO A 597 6.88 9.69 6.20
CA PRO A 597 6.70 9.97 7.62
C PRO A 597 7.40 8.91 8.47
N LYS A 598 7.90 9.35 9.65
CA LYS A 598 8.64 8.48 10.56
C LYS A 598 7.80 7.28 11.01
N ASN A 599 8.45 6.13 11.18
CA ASN A 599 7.85 4.89 11.67
C ASN A 599 6.69 4.34 10.83
N LEU A 600 6.58 4.74 9.55
CA LEU A 600 5.57 4.22 8.63
C LEU A 600 6.22 3.69 7.35
N ALA A 601 5.61 2.65 6.81
CA ALA A 601 5.95 2.08 5.51
C ALA A 601 4.71 2.04 4.61
N LYS A 602 4.88 2.18 3.28
CA LYS A 602 3.78 2.20 2.30
C LYS A 602 2.93 0.95 2.31
N SER A 603 3.52 -0.20 2.59
CA SER A 603 2.82 -1.48 2.66
C SER A 603 3.49 -2.38 3.70
N VAL A 604 2.72 -3.04 4.53
CA VAL A 604 3.18 -3.96 5.57
C VAL A 604 3.02 -5.39 5.07
N THR A 605 4.14 -6.04 4.74
CA THR A 605 4.18 -7.41 4.16
C THR A 605 4.65 -8.46 5.14
N VAL A 606 4.85 -8.09 6.39
CA VAL A 606 5.22 -8.96 7.51
C VAL A 606 4.26 -8.72 8.66
N GLU A 607 4.12 -9.71 9.49
CA GLU A 607 3.37 -9.65 10.74
C GLU A 607 4.15 -8.97 11.86
#